data_cf8c551e9c93063f0d4b7aa86e9439bc
#
_entry.id   cf8c551e9c93063f0d4b7aa86e9439bc
#
_cell.length_a   1.000
_cell.length_b   1.000
_cell.length_c   1.000
_cell.angle_alpha   90.00
_cell.angle_beta   90.00
_cell.angle_gamma   90.00
#
_symmetry.space_group_name_H-M   'P 1'
#
loop_
_entity.id
_entity.type
_entity.pdbx_description
1 polymer ?
#
loop_
_entity_poly.entity_id
_entity_poly.type
_entity_poly.pdbx_seq_one_letter_code
_entity_poly.pdbx_strand_id
1 'polypeptide(L)'
;NDVARGIVKADVAQSSYGLYGQGQVVAVADTGLDTGRNDSSMHEAFRGKITALYALGRTNNANDPNGHGTHVAGSVLGNGTSNKGMAPQANLVFQSVMDSNGGLGGLPSNVQTLFSQAYSAGARIHTNSWGAPVNGAYTTDSRNVDDYVRKNDMAVLFAAGNEGPNGGTISAPGTAKNAITVGATENLRPSFGSYADNINHVAQFSSRGPTKDGRIKPDVMAPGTFILSARSSLAPDSSFWANHDSKYAYMGGTSMATPIVAGNVAQLREHFIKNRGITPKPSLLKAALIAGATDIGLGYPSGNQGWGRVTLDKSLNVAFVNETSSLSTNQKATYSFTAQSGKPLKISLVWSDAPASTSASVTLVNDLDLVITAPNGTKYVGNDFTAPYDNNWDGRNNVENVFINAPQSGTYTVEVQAYNVPQGPQAFSLAIVN
;
A
#
# COMPACT_ATOMS: atom_id res chain seq x y z
N ASN A 1 4.97 16.36 -1.04
CA ASN A 1 3.69 16.10 -1.70
C ASN A 1 3.52 16.89 -3.00
N ASP A 2 4.12 18.07 -3.09
CA ASP A 2 4.06 18.93 -4.27
C ASP A 2 4.59 18.26 -5.56
N VAL A 3 5.69 17.51 -5.45
CA VAL A 3 6.29 16.76 -6.57
C VAL A 3 5.78 15.32 -6.63
N ALA A 4 5.74 14.63 -5.50
CA ALA A 4 5.37 13.22 -5.43
C ALA A 4 3.98 12.92 -6.00
N ARG A 5 3.01 13.83 -5.81
CA ARG A 5 1.63 13.67 -6.33
C ARG A 5 1.60 13.55 -7.86
N GLY A 6 2.48 14.24 -8.57
CA GLY A 6 2.62 14.13 -10.03
C GLY A 6 3.28 12.83 -10.46
N ILE A 7 4.22 12.32 -9.67
CA ILE A 7 4.92 11.05 -9.97
C ILE A 7 3.96 9.87 -9.85
N VAL A 8 3.14 9.80 -8.80
CA VAL A 8 2.16 8.72 -8.59
C VAL A 8 0.83 8.97 -9.30
N LYS A 9 0.68 10.10 -9.99
CA LYS A 9 -0.54 10.49 -10.73
C LYS A 9 -1.76 10.73 -9.84
N ALA A 10 -1.56 11.13 -8.60
CA ALA A 10 -2.63 11.60 -7.72
C ALA A 10 -3.26 12.89 -8.25
N ASP A 11 -2.47 13.76 -8.86
CA ASP A 11 -2.91 14.99 -9.50
C ASP A 11 -3.86 14.74 -10.69
N VAL A 12 -3.58 13.72 -11.50
CA VAL A 12 -4.46 13.29 -12.60
C VAL A 12 -5.78 12.76 -12.06
N ALA A 13 -5.73 11.93 -11.01
CA ALA A 13 -6.95 11.44 -10.35
C ALA A 13 -7.80 12.59 -9.82
N GLN A 14 -7.18 13.63 -9.27
CA GLN A 14 -7.87 14.83 -8.81
C GLN A 14 -8.48 15.62 -9.97
N SER A 15 -7.66 16.04 -10.93
CA SER A 15 -8.07 16.97 -12.00
C SER A 15 -8.97 16.33 -13.05
N SER A 16 -8.71 15.08 -13.43
CA SER A 16 -9.43 14.40 -14.51
C SER A 16 -10.61 13.57 -14.04
N TYR A 17 -10.61 13.13 -12.77
CA TYR A 17 -11.64 12.25 -12.22
C TYR A 17 -12.37 12.86 -11.01
N GLY A 18 -11.93 13.99 -10.50
CA GLY A 18 -12.53 14.62 -9.32
C GLY A 18 -12.33 13.85 -8.02
N LEU A 19 -11.22 13.10 -7.91
CA LEU A 19 -10.96 12.21 -6.77
C LEU A 19 -10.02 12.88 -5.78
N TYR A 20 -10.59 13.41 -4.71
CA TYR A 20 -9.87 14.10 -3.63
C TYR A 20 -9.94 13.35 -2.30
N GLY A 21 -10.48 12.13 -2.29
CA GLY A 21 -10.71 11.35 -1.09
C GLY A 21 -12.03 11.65 -0.37
N GLN A 22 -12.94 12.34 -1.01
CA GLN A 22 -14.23 12.71 -0.40
C GLN A 22 -15.00 11.46 0.06
N GLY A 23 -15.53 11.53 1.29
CA GLY A 23 -16.27 10.43 1.89
C GLY A 23 -15.38 9.30 2.45
N GLN A 24 -14.06 9.42 2.30
CA GLN A 24 -13.12 8.44 2.84
C GLN A 24 -12.61 8.85 4.22
N VAL A 25 -12.39 7.86 5.08
CA VAL A 25 -11.77 8.04 6.39
C VAL A 25 -10.51 7.18 6.44
N VAL A 26 -9.37 7.81 6.65
CA VAL A 26 -8.07 7.15 6.74
C VAL A 26 -7.56 7.24 8.16
N ALA A 27 -7.17 6.10 8.72
CA ALA A 27 -6.51 6.04 10.02
C ALA A 27 -4.99 6.06 9.87
N VAL A 28 -4.34 6.83 10.71
CA VAL A 28 -2.89 6.91 10.84
C VAL A 28 -2.54 6.60 12.30
N ALA A 29 -1.72 5.57 12.53
CA ALA A 29 -1.11 5.31 13.82
C ALA A 29 0.36 5.70 13.75
N ASP A 30 0.77 6.69 14.54
CA ASP A 30 2.12 7.25 14.49
C ASP A 30 2.45 8.02 15.79
N THR A 31 3.50 8.81 15.77
CA THR A 31 3.99 9.52 16.97
C THR A 31 2.94 10.44 17.59
N GLY A 32 2.33 11.29 16.81
CA GLY A 32 1.33 12.25 17.27
C GLY A 32 0.89 13.16 16.12
N LEU A 33 0.01 14.11 16.44
CA LEU A 33 -0.52 15.05 15.46
C LEU A 33 -0.42 16.49 15.99
N ASP A 34 0.58 17.22 15.53
CA ASP A 34 0.86 18.63 15.84
C ASP A 34 0.64 18.96 17.32
N THR A 35 -0.28 19.87 17.67
CA THR A 35 -0.59 20.24 19.05
C THR A 35 -1.32 19.14 19.84
N GLY A 36 -1.83 18.12 19.16
CA GLY A 36 -2.65 17.06 19.77
C GLY A 36 -4.05 17.51 20.16
N ARG A 37 -4.48 18.67 19.69
CA ARG A 37 -5.79 19.26 20.01
C ARG A 37 -6.59 19.47 18.74
N ASN A 38 -7.81 18.99 18.72
CA ASN A 38 -8.74 19.22 17.61
C ASN A 38 -9.45 20.57 17.77
N ASP A 39 -8.68 21.63 17.71
CA ASP A 39 -9.13 23.02 17.83
C ASP A 39 -8.35 23.95 16.88
N SER A 40 -8.49 25.27 17.06
CA SER A 40 -7.83 26.26 16.21
C SER A 40 -6.30 26.26 16.29
N SER A 41 -5.71 25.62 17.30
CA SER A 41 -4.26 25.47 17.44
C SER A 41 -3.68 24.38 16.53
N MET A 42 -4.52 23.49 16.01
CA MET A 42 -4.10 22.44 15.09
C MET A 42 -3.55 23.02 13.79
N HIS A 43 -2.55 22.36 13.24
CA HIS A 43 -1.98 22.67 11.93
C HIS A 43 -3.09 22.84 10.87
N GLU A 44 -2.97 23.86 10.02
CA GLU A 44 -3.97 24.19 8.99
C GLU A 44 -4.36 22.99 8.12
N ALA A 45 -3.42 22.09 7.85
CA ALA A 45 -3.63 20.92 7.01
C ALA A 45 -4.71 19.96 7.54
N PHE A 46 -5.01 20.00 8.82
CA PHE A 46 -5.92 19.04 9.48
C PHE A 46 -7.16 19.67 10.11
N ARG A 47 -7.28 20.98 10.08
CA ARG A 47 -8.45 21.66 10.69
C ARG A 47 -9.74 21.24 9.99
N GLY A 48 -10.74 20.87 10.79
CA GLY A 48 -12.05 20.47 10.28
C GLY A 48 -12.10 19.08 9.63
N LYS A 49 -11.02 18.29 9.72
CA LYS A 49 -10.89 16.98 9.08
C LYS A 49 -10.73 15.82 10.05
N ILE A 50 -10.56 16.10 11.33
CA ILE A 50 -10.26 15.09 12.33
C ILE A 50 -11.56 14.48 12.84
N THR A 51 -11.83 13.23 12.45
CA THR A 51 -12.97 12.44 12.93
C THR A 51 -12.73 11.97 14.36
N ALA A 52 -11.53 11.50 14.67
CA ALA A 52 -11.13 11.05 16.01
C ALA A 52 -9.62 11.22 16.19
N LEU A 53 -9.23 11.52 17.43
CA LEU A 53 -7.84 11.68 17.83
C LEU A 53 -7.63 10.94 19.16
N TYR A 54 -6.84 9.87 19.11
CA TYR A 54 -6.61 8.98 20.25
C TYR A 54 -5.19 9.11 20.78
N ALA A 55 -5.06 9.15 22.09
CA ALA A 55 -3.79 9.14 22.80
C ALA A 55 -3.58 7.77 23.45
N LEU A 56 -2.80 6.90 22.83
CA LEU A 56 -2.62 5.52 23.28
C LEU A 56 -1.31 5.31 24.05
N GLY A 57 -0.32 6.17 23.86
CA GLY A 57 1.00 6.03 24.50
C GLY A 57 1.24 6.97 25.65
N ARG A 58 0.49 8.07 25.72
CA ARG A 58 0.59 9.10 26.79
C ARG A 58 -0.80 9.52 27.20
N THR A 59 -1.02 9.69 28.49
CA THR A 59 -2.34 10.01 29.04
C THR A 59 -2.84 11.37 28.51
N ASN A 60 -3.98 11.34 27.81
CA ASN A 60 -4.66 12.52 27.24
C ASN A 60 -3.76 13.43 26.40
N ASN A 61 -2.71 12.88 25.81
CA ASN A 61 -1.74 13.65 25.04
C ASN A 61 -1.40 12.98 23.73
N ALA A 62 -1.89 13.56 22.63
CA ALA A 62 -1.65 13.11 21.26
C ALA A 62 -0.76 14.09 20.48
N ASN A 63 -0.06 15.00 21.16
CA ASN A 63 0.80 15.97 20.49
C ASN A 63 2.02 15.31 19.82
N ASP A 64 2.67 16.02 18.91
CA ASP A 64 3.76 15.48 18.11
C ASP A 64 5.08 16.28 18.27
N PRO A 65 5.81 16.11 19.36
CA PRO A 65 7.13 16.71 19.51
C PRO A 65 8.20 16.05 18.63
N ASN A 66 7.91 14.88 18.06
CA ASN A 66 8.79 14.17 17.11
C ASN A 66 8.71 14.76 15.69
N GLY A 67 7.51 15.03 15.20
CA GLY A 67 7.24 15.54 13.86
C GLY A 67 6.92 14.47 12.80
N HIS A 68 7.20 13.21 13.07
CA HIS A 68 7.01 12.11 12.11
C HIS A 68 5.53 11.90 11.78
N GLY A 69 4.67 11.76 12.79
CA GLY A 69 3.25 11.48 12.59
C GLY A 69 2.49 12.59 11.87
N THR A 70 2.80 13.84 12.19
CA THR A 70 2.22 15.01 11.51
C THR A 70 2.58 15.02 10.03
N HIS A 71 3.84 14.75 9.72
CA HIS A 71 4.35 14.67 8.34
C HIS A 71 3.66 13.55 7.55
N VAL A 72 3.56 12.37 8.14
CA VAL A 72 2.88 11.20 7.57
C VAL A 72 1.41 11.51 7.26
N ALA A 73 0.66 12.02 8.24
CA ALA A 73 -0.75 12.37 8.04
C ALA A 73 -0.93 13.44 6.94
N GLY A 74 -0.01 14.40 6.85
CA GLY A 74 0.00 15.42 5.81
C GLY A 74 0.11 14.85 4.40
N SER A 75 0.91 13.81 4.22
CA SER A 75 1.06 13.13 2.93
C SER A 75 -0.20 12.37 2.51
N VAL A 76 -0.93 11.80 3.46
CA VAL A 76 -2.20 11.13 3.17
C VAL A 76 -3.25 12.16 2.71
N LEU A 77 -3.52 13.16 3.55
CA LEU A 77 -4.76 13.94 3.43
C LEU A 77 -4.63 15.42 3.85
N GLY A 78 -3.42 15.94 4.02
CA GLY A 78 -3.26 17.34 4.36
C GLY A 78 -3.97 18.25 3.37
N ASN A 79 -4.65 19.28 3.88
CA ASN A 79 -5.34 20.28 3.07
C ASN A 79 -4.88 21.70 3.42
N GLY A 80 -3.58 21.91 3.39
CA GLY A 80 -2.97 23.22 3.61
C GLY A 80 -3.10 24.15 2.42
N THR A 81 -2.78 25.42 2.64
CA THR A 81 -2.87 26.44 1.57
C THR A 81 -1.79 26.28 0.51
N SER A 82 -0.58 25.91 0.90
CA SER A 82 0.57 25.79 -0.02
C SER A 82 1.01 24.36 -0.30
N ASN A 83 0.53 23.37 0.48
CA ASN A 83 0.88 21.97 0.29
C ASN A 83 -0.31 21.08 0.68
N LYS A 84 -0.64 20.14 -0.21
CA LYS A 84 -1.74 19.20 0.00
C LYS A 84 -1.25 17.76 -0.15
N GLY A 85 -1.82 16.87 0.66
CA GLY A 85 -1.64 15.43 0.51
C GLY A 85 -2.36 14.88 -0.73
N MET A 86 -2.29 13.56 -0.88
CA MET A 86 -2.88 12.87 -2.05
C MET A 86 -4.40 12.93 -2.03
N ALA A 87 -5.03 12.83 -0.84
CA ALA A 87 -6.48 12.81 -0.65
C ALA A 87 -6.93 13.94 0.29
N PRO A 88 -6.86 15.22 -0.15
CA PRO A 88 -7.04 16.37 0.75
C PRO A 88 -8.47 16.55 1.27
N GLN A 89 -9.46 15.84 0.73
CA GLN A 89 -10.84 15.86 1.22
C GLN A 89 -11.21 14.62 2.05
N ALA A 90 -10.27 13.72 2.30
CA ALA A 90 -10.48 12.61 3.23
C ALA A 90 -10.46 13.10 4.67
N ASN A 91 -11.14 12.38 5.54
CA ASN A 91 -11.14 12.62 6.99
C ASN A 91 -10.14 11.71 7.69
N LEU A 92 -9.66 12.16 8.85
CA LEU A 92 -8.56 11.54 9.59
C LEU A 92 -9.06 10.94 10.91
N VAL A 93 -8.69 9.69 11.14
CA VAL A 93 -8.61 9.08 12.47
C VAL A 93 -7.13 8.99 12.82
N PHE A 94 -6.70 9.66 13.86
CA PHE A 94 -5.29 9.61 14.26
C PHE A 94 -5.15 8.89 15.61
N GLN A 95 -4.22 7.94 15.64
CA GLN A 95 -3.88 7.16 16.83
C GLN A 95 -2.43 7.48 17.21
N SER A 96 -2.24 8.32 18.22
CA SER A 96 -0.91 8.63 18.77
C SER A 96 -0.43 7.45 19.61
N VAL A 97 0.64 6.80 19.18
CA VAL A 97 1.21 5.63 19.84
C VAL A 97 2.57 5.92 20.48
N MET A 98 3.05 7.15 20.40
CA MET A 98 4.30 7.55 21.06
C MET A 98 4.12 7.59 22.58
N ASP A 99 5.04 6.96 23.28
CA ASP A 99 5.11 6.98 24.74
C ASP A 99 5.90 8.19 25.28
N SER A 100 6.01 8.30 26.59
CA SER A 100 6.73 9.41 27.24
C SER A 100 8.25 9.41 27.01
N ASN A 101 8.81 8.30 26.53
CA ASN A 101 10.23 8.17 26.21
C ASN A 101 10.52 8.43 24.71
N GLY A 102 9.50 8.73 23.92
CA GLY A 102 9.62 8.96 22.49
C GLY A 102 9.61 7.69 21.62
N GLY A 103 9.39 6.54 22.22
CA GLY A 103 9.20 5.28 21.53
C GLY A 103 7.74 5.02 21.17
N LEU A 104 7.44 3.87 20.60
CA LEU A 104 6.09 3.50 20.18
C LEU A 104 5.41 2.55 21.20
N GLY A 105 5.63 2.82 22.49
CA GLY A 105 5.07 2.04 23.60
C GLY A 105 3.54 2.05 23.71
N GLY A 106 2.87 2.95 22.99
CA GLY A 106 1.40 2.98 22.89
C GLY A 106 0.81 1.97 21.93
N LEU A 107 1.65 1.25 21.16
CA LEU A 107 1.16 0.14 20.32
C LEU A 107 0.62 -0.98 21.22
N PRO A 108 -0.60 -1.48 20.95
CA PRO A 108 -1.15 -2.60 21.72
C PRO A 108 -0.37 -3.89 21.47
N SER A 109 -0.40 -4.81 22.43
CA SER A 109 0.23 -6.13 22.28
C SER A 109 -0.37 -6.94 21.13
N ASN A 110 -1.66 -6.74 20.84
CA ASN A 110 -2.32 -7.26 19.64
C ASN A 110 -2.68 -6.08 18.73
N VAL A 111 -2.03 -6.00 17.58
CA VAL A 111 -2.21 -4.93 16.60
C VAL A 111 -3.65 -4.83 16.09
N GLN A 112 -4.44 -5.89 16.17
CA GLN A 112 -5.86 -5.89 15.78
C GLN A 112 -6.69 -4.92 16.64
N THR A 113 -6.33 -4.70 17.89
CA THR A 113 -6.98 -3.71 18.76
C THR A 113 -6.87 -2.31 18.17
N LEU A 114 -5.70 -1.98 17.61
CA LEU A 114 -5.46 -0.72 16.93
C LEU A 114 -6.40 -0.55 15.71
N PHE A 115 -6.48 -1.58 14.89
CA PHE A 115 -7.35 -1.55 13.69
C PHE A 115 -8.83 -1.49 14.05
N SER A 116 -9.25 -2.24 15.05
CA SER A 116 -10.65 -2.27 15.51
C SER A 116 -11.12 -0.92 16.02
N GLN A 117 -10.28 -0.20 16.76
CA GLN A 117 -10.59 1.16 17.22
C GLN A 117 -10.80 2.11 16.04
N ALA A 118 -9.91 2.07 15.06
CA ALA A 118 -10.01 2.89 13.86
C ALA A 118 -11.23 2.53 13.01
N TYR A 119 -11.51 1.23 12.86
CA TYR A 119 -12.68 0.74 12.14
C TYR A 119 -13.99 1.23 12.76
N SER A 120 -14.09 1.17 14.08
CA SER A 120 -15.26 1.65 14.83
C SER A 120 -15.44 3.17 14.69
N ALA A 121 -14.37 3.91 14.47
CA ALA A 121 -14.41 5.35 14.21
C ALA A 121 -14.72 5.68 12.73
N GLY A 122 -14.92 4.70 11.88
CA GLY A 122 -15.31 4.86 10.48
C GLY A 122 -14.19 4.67 9.46
N ALA A 123 -12.95 4.44 9.89
CA ALA A 123 -11.84 4.23 8.96
C ALA A 123 -11.97 2.90 8.20
N ARG A 124 -11.61 2.92 6.91
CA ARG A 124 -11.56 1.72 6.04
C ARG A 124 -10.20 1.58 5.37
N ILE A 125 -9.29 2.46 5.72
CA ILE A 125 -7.87 2.45 5.31
C ILE A 125 -7.07 2.77 6.56
N HIS A 126 -6.07 1.95 6.86
CA HIS A 126 -5.18 2.12 8.01
C HIS A 126 -3.74 2.11 7.54
N THR A 127 -3.01 3.18 7.76
CA THR A 127 -1.62 3.33 7.31
C THR A 127 -0.66 3.43 8.48
N ASN A 128 0.47 2.69 8.37
CA ASN A 128 1.43 2.48 9.44
C ASN A 128 2.85 2.66 8.91
N SER A 129 3.47 3.76 9.29
CA SER A 129 4.85 4.10 8.92
C SER A 129 5.83 3.71 10.02
N TRP A 130 5.79 2.46 10.44
CA TRP A 130 6.63 1.88 11.48
C TRP A 130 6.76 0.37 11.30
N GLY A 131 7.70 -0.22 12.00
CA GLY A 131 7.93 -1.66 11.98
C GLY A 131 9.18 -2.01 12.78
N ALA A 132 9.44 -3.30 12.88
CA ALA A 132 10.63 -3.85 13.52
C ALA A 132 11.50 -4.60 12.49
N PRO A 133 12.83 -4.45 12.53
CA PRO A 133 13.74 -5.21 11.68
C PRO A 133 13.76 -6.67 12.15
N VAL A 134 13.32 -7.57 11.28
CA VAL A 134 13.14 -9.01 11.58
C VAL A 134 13.74 -9.92 10.50
N ASN A 135 14.55 -9.34 9.60
CA ASN A 135 15.12 -10.06 8.46
C ASN A 135 14.07 -10.82 7.63
N GLY A 136 12.95 -10.15 7.35
CA GLY A 136 11.88 -10.70 6.52
C GLY A 136 11.00 -11.75 7.19
N ALA A 137 11.13 -11.97 8.50
CA ALA A 137 10.36 -12.99 9.19
C ALA A 137 8.87 -12.65 9.31
N TYR A 138 8.05 -13.68 9.22
CA TYR A 138 6.61 -13.63 9.48
C TYR A 138 6.37 -13.75 10.97
N THR A 139 5.95 -12.66 11.62
CA THR A 139 5.79 -12.56 13.07
C THR A 139 4.34 -12.69 13.50
N THR A 140 4.10 -12.74 14.81
CA THR A 140 2.76 -12.69 15.38
C THR A 140 1.99 -11.46 14.92
N ASP A 141 2.65 -10.30 14.82
CA ASP A 141 2.01 -9.08 14.32
C ASP A 141 1.62 -9.23 12.85
N SER A 142 2.49 -9.81 12.01
CA SER A 142 2.19 -10.10 10.60
C SER A 142 0.97 -11.03 10.48
N ARG A 143 0.94 -12.07 11.28
CA ARG A 143 -0.18 -13.01 11.36
C ARG A 143 -1.49 -12.32 11.78
N ASN A 144 -1.43 -11.43 12.74
CA ASN A 144 -2.60 -10.70 13.23
C ASN A 144 -3.11 -9.68 12.19
N VAL A 145 -2.23 -9.08 11.40
CA VAL A 145 -2.62 -8.27 10.24
C VAL A 145 -3.39 -9.11 9.23
N ASP A 146 -2.86 -10.29 8.89
CA ASP A 146 -3.50 -11.17 7.91
C ASP A 146 -4.89 -11.61 8.37
N ASP A 147 -5.04 -11.98 9.63
CA ASP A 147 -6.34 -12.35 10.20
C ASP A 147 -7.34 -11.20 10.15
N TYR A 148 -6.89 -10.00 10.50
CA TYR A 148 -7.77 -8.81 10.52
C TYR A 148 -8.25 -8.42 9.11
N VAL A 149 -7.34 -8.32 8.14
CA VAL A 149 -7.68 -7.95 6.76
C VAL A 149 -8.60 -8.99 6.11
N ARG A 150 -8.37 -10.28 6.40
CA ARG A 150 -9.24 -11.36 5.91
C ARG A 150 -10.68 -11.24 6.41
N LYS A 151 -10.86 -10.82 7.66
CA LYS A 151 -12.18 -10.80 8.34
C LYS A 151 -12.91 -9.48 8.22
N ASN A 152 -12.21 -8.39 7.87
CA ASN A 152 -12.77 -7.03 7.92
C ASN A 152 -12.53 -6.29 6.62
N ASP A 153 -13.44 -5.38 6.29
CA ASP A 153 -13.32 -4.49 5.14
C ASP A 153 -12.45 -3.27 5.50
N MET A 154 -11.15 -3.50 5.62
CA MET A 154 -10.16 -2.44 5.86
C MET A 154 -8.87 -2.77 5.14
N ALA A 155 -8.42 -1.88 4.26
CA ALA A 155 -7.09 -1.95 3.68
C ALA A 155 -6.05 -1.49 4.71
N VAL A 156 -5.01 -2.28 4.91
CA VAL A 156 -3.93 -2.00 5.87
C VAL A 156 -2.61 -1.88 5.10
N LEU A 157 -1.92 -0.75 5.28
CA LEU A 157 -0.64 -0.47 4.66
C LEU A 157 0.46 -0.43 5.72
N PHE A 158 1.63 -0.94 5.35
CA PHE A 158 2.84 -0.87 6.16
C PHE A 158 4.05 -0.42 5.35
N ALA A 159 4.90 0.37 5.97
CA ALA A 159 6.21 0.67 5.42
C ALA A 159 7.04 -0.62 5.33
N ALA A 160 7.80 -0.76 4.23
CA ALA A 160 8.68 -1.93 4.04
C ALA A 160 9.84 -1.97 5.03
N GLY A 161 10.23 -0.82 5.56
CA GLY A 161 11.38 -0.64 6.44
C GLY A 161 12.52 0.11 5.75
N ASN A 162 13.52 0.52 6.55
CA ASN A 162 14.65 1.34 6.11
C ASN A 162 15.99 0.62 6.30
N GLU A 163 16.02 -0.70 6.11
CA GLU A 163 17.18 -1.57 6.34
C GLU A 163 17.88 -1.99 5.03
N GLY A 164 17.56 -1.32 3.90
CA GLY A 164 18.24 -1.55 2.64
C GLY A 164 19.72 -1.09 2.66
N PRO A 165 20.46 -1.33 1.57
CA PRO A 165 20.03 -1.85 0.26
C PRO A 165 20.03 -3.38 0.14
N ASN A 166 20.43 -4.11 1.17
CA ASN A 166 20.51 -5.57 1.10
C ASN A 166 19.11 -6.22 1.01
N GLY A 167 19.06 -7.39 0.36
CA GLY A 167 17.87 -8.22 0.30
C GLY A 167 17.54 -8.88 1.64
N GLY A 168 16.30 -9.38 1.76
CA GLY A 168 15.83 -10.08 2.96
C GLY A 168 15.62 -9.15 4.17
N THR A 169 15.31 -7.87 3.95
CA THR A 169 15.29 -6.85 5.01
C THR A 169 13.90 -6.26 5.28
N ILE A 170 12.85 -6.86 4.75
CA ILE A 170 11.47 -6.39 5.02
C ILE A 170 11.16 -6.47 6.51
N SER A 171 10.67 -5.37 7.05
CA SER A 171 10.27 -5.25 8.45
C SER A 171 8.90 -5.90 8.71
N ALA A 172 8.67 -6.37 9.92
CA ALA A 172 7.34 -6.75 10.37
C ALA A 172 6.65 -5.53 11.02
N PRO A 173 5.33 -5.35 10.83
CA PRO A 173 4.35 -6.26 10.17
C PRO A 173 4.27 -6.17 8.64
N GLY A 174 5.16 -5.42 7.97
CA GLY A 174 5.19 -5.34 6.50
C GLY A 174 5.37 -6.70 5.79
N THR A 175 5.84 -7.72 6.51
CA THR A 175 5.92 -9.11 6.02
C THR A 175 4.56 -9.83 5.98
N ALA A 176 3.49 -9.21 6.44
CA ALA A 176 2.14 -9.75 6.33
C ALA A 176 1.75 -9.93 4.86
N LYS A 177 1.05 -11.02 4.56
CA LYS A 177 0.60 -11.35 3.20
C LYS A 177 -0.46 -10.38 2.69
N ASN A 178 -1.42 -10.03 3.56
CA ASN A 178 -2.61 -9.25 3.20
C ASN A 178 -2.41 -7.74 3.32
N ALA A 179 -1.29 -7.27 3.87
CA ALA A 179 -0.94 -5.87 3.89
C ALA A 179 -0.48 -5.38 2.52
N ILE A 180 -0.69 -4.10 2.25
CA ILE A 180 -0.01 -3.40 1.16
C ILE A 180 1.29 -2.85 1.75
N THR A 181 2.40 -3.46 1.40
CA THR A 181 3.73 -3.09 1.90
C THR A 181 4.42 -2.19 0.89
N VAL A 182 4.86 -1.03 1.35
CA VAL A 182 5.32 0.06 0.48
C VAL A 182 6.81 0.32 0.67
N GLY A 183 7.56 0.20 -0.44
CA GLY A 183 8.95 0.62 -0.53
C GLY A 183 9.09 2.04 -1.08
N ALA A 184 10.29 2.59 -1.02
CA ALA A 184 10.58 3.97 -1.42
C ALA A 184 11.41 4.03 -2.69
N THR A 185 10.93 4.82 -3.67
CA THR A 185 11.77 5.35 -4.76
C THR A 185 12.26 6.74 -4.41
N GLU A 186 13.20 7.26 -5.19
CA GLU A 186 13.60 8.65 -5.07
C GLU A 186 12.49 9.59 -5.55
N ASN A 187 12.43 10.76 -4.93
CA ASN A 187 11.64 11.90 -5.42
C ASN A 187 12.41 12.62 -6.53
N LEU A 188 11.85 13.68 -7.09
CA LEU A 188 12.52 14.49 -8.13
C LEU A 188 12.80 15.90 -7.60
N ARG A 189 13.96 16.05 -6.96
CA ARG A 189 14.50 17.30 -6.42
C ARG A 189 16.02 17.34 -6.63
N PRO A 190 16.48 17.52 -7.90
CA PRO A 190 17.92 17.42 -8.19
C PRO A 190 18.79 18.38 -7.37
N SER A 191 18.22 19.50 -6.92
CA SER A 191 18.94 20.46 -6.06
C SER A 191 19.34 19.88 -4.70
N PHE A 192 18.70 18.80 -4.25
CA PHE A 192 19.05 18.07 -3.03
C PHE A 192 20.05 16.91 -3.26
N GLY A 193 20.51 16.72 -4.49
CA GLY A 193 21.53 15.74 -4.82
C GLY A 193 21.01 14.35 -5.20
N SER A 194 21.89 13.37 -5.10
CA SER A 194 21.68 12.01 -5.64
C SER A 194 20.62 11.17 -4.92
N TYR A 195 20.08 11.65 -3.81
CA TYR A 195 18.95 10.97 -3.15
C TYR A 195 17.59 11.37 -3.72
N ALA A 196 17.54 12.32 -4.68
CA ALA A 196 16.29 12.83 -5.23
C ALA A 196 16.46 13.31 -6.68
N ASP A 197 17.25 12.63 -7.49
CA ASP A 197 17.53 13.03 -8.87
C ASP A 197 16.97 12.08 -9.94
N ASN A 198 16.50 10.89 -9.56
CA ASN A 198 15.96 9.92 -10.50
C ASN A 198 14.78 9.13 -9.91
N ILE A 199 13.59 9.41 -10.41
CA ILE A 199 12.35 8.76 -9.96
C ILE A 199 12.30 7.24 -10.18
N ASN A 200 13.20 6.69 -11.00
CA ASN A 200 13.30 5.26 -11.27
C ASN A 200 14.37 4.57 -10.41
N HIS A 201 15.02 5.29 -9.51
CA HIS A 201 15.91 4.69 -8.52
C HIS A 201 15.15 4.27 -7.27
N VAL A 202 15.46 3.08 -6.76
CA VAL A 202 15.06 2.66 -5.43
C VAL A 202 15.89 3.42 -4.41
N ALA A 203 15.24 4.03 -3.41
CA ALA A 203 15.99 4.70 -2.34
C ALA A 203 16.89 3.69 -1.63
N GLN A 204 18.13 4.08 -1.36
CA GLN A 204 19.15 3.18 -0.85
C GLN A 204 18.72 2.50 0.46
N PHE A 205 18.04 3.23 1.34
CA PHE A 205 17.56 2.70 2.62
C PHE A 205 16.36 1.76 2.48
N SER A 206 15.62 1.78 1.37
CA SER A 206 14.38 1.00 1.25
C SER A 206 14.64 -0.48 1.46
N SER A 207 13.96 -1.08 2.44
CA SER A 207 14.05 -2.52 2.68
C SER A 207 13.63 -3.33 1.45
N ARG A 208 14.32 -4.43 1.23
CA ARG A 208 14.20 -5.28 0.04
C ARG A 208 13.78 -6.70 0.42
N GLY A 209 12.95 -7.28 -0.43
CA GLY A 209 12.62 -8.70 -0.35
C GLY A 209 13.75 -9.60 -0.85
N PRO A 210 13.47 -10.91 -0.92
CA PRO A 210 12.21 -11.55 -0.54
C PRO A 210 12.02 -11.59 0.98
N THR A 211 10.80 -11.95 1.43
CA THR A 211 10.59 -12.34 2.82
C THR A 211 11.37 -13.63 3.13
N LYS A 212 11.46 -13.98 4.41
CA LYS A 212 12.19 -15.17 4.82
C LYS A 212 11.65 -16.46 4.18
N ASP A 213 10.34 -16.53 3.95
CA ASP A 213 9.69 -17.65 3.26
C ASP A 213 9.63 -17.50 1.73
N GLY A 214 10.32 -16.52 1.16
CA GLY A 214 10.49 -16.35 -0.28
C GLY A 214 9.35 -15.62 -0.99
N ARG A 215 8.49 -14.88 -0.28
CA ARG A 215 7.44 -14.08 -0.90
C ARG A 215 7.99 -12.75 -1.44
N ILE A 216 7.33 -12.25 -2.46
CA ILE A 216 7.66 -10.96 -3.06
C ILE A 216 7.14 -9.83 -2.17
N LYS A 217 8.03 -9.00 -1.67
CA LYS A 217 7.80 -7.74 -0.97
C LYS A 217 8.96 -6.77 -1.28
N PRO A 218 8.75 -5.45 -1.29
CA PRO A 218 7.49 -4.77 -1.06
C PRO A 218 6.46 -5.11 -2.15
N ASP A 219 5.19 -4.75 -1.94
CA ASP A 219 4.17 -4.91 -2.98
C ASP A 219 4.29 -3.83 -4.05
N VAL A 220 4.39 -2.57 -3.63
CA VAL A 220 4.49 -1.40 -4.51
C VAL A 220 5.48 -0.38 -3.95
N MET A 221 5.82 0.59 -4.80
CA MET A 221 6.74 1.68 -4.49
C MET A 221 6.04 3.03 -4.64
N ALA A 222 6.54 4.01 -3.89
CA ALA A 222 6.21 5.43 -4.08
C ALA A 222 7.43 6.28 -3.69
N PRO A 223 7.49 7.56 -4.07
CA PRO A 223 8.59 8.44 -3.66
C PRO A 223 8.68 8.54 -2.13
N GLY A 224 9.89 8.44 -1.61
CA GLY A 224 10.17 8.45 -0.17
C GLY A 224 11.37 9.29 0.23
N THR A 225 11.93 10.12 -0.65
CA THR A 225 13.07 10.99 -0.34
C THR A 225 12.68 12.46 -0.48
N PHE A 226 13.10 13.29 0.46
CA PHE A 226 12.80 14.73 0.47
C PHE A 226 11.34 15.04 0.14
N ILE A 227 10.44 14.35 0.83
CA ILE A 227 9.00 14.59 0.71
C ILE A 227 8.63 15.83 1.52
N LEU A 228 8.01 16.80 0.87
CA LEU A 228 7.48 18.00 1.52
C LEU A 228 6.09 17.72 2.07
N SER A 229 5.93 17.85 3.38
CA SER A 229 4.65 17.63 4.06
C SER A 229 4.55 18.47 5.35
N ALA A 230 3.45 18.32 6.04
CA ALA A 230 3.14 19.11 7.23
C ALA A 230 4.20 18.94 8.32
N ARG A 231 4.59 20.07 8.90
CA ARG A 231 5.53 20.17 10.00
C ARG A 231 4.80 20.41 11.31
N SER A 232 5.02 19.56 12.30
CA SER A 232 4.52 19.79 13.65
C SER A 232 5.13 21.07 14.21
N SER A 233 4.31 21.92 14.81
CA SER A 233 4.76 23.14 15.47
C SER A 233 5.62 22.89 16.72
N LEU A 234 5.60 21.66 17.23
CA LEU A 234 6.33 21.23 18.42
C LEU A 234 7.65 20.51 18.12
N ALA A 235 7.90 20.16 16.84
CA ALA A 235 9.08 19.42 16.47
C ALA A 235 10.28 20.33 16.22
N PRO A 236 11.49 19.95 16.68
CA PRO A 236 12.70 20.71 16.41
C PRO A 236 13.15 20.56 14.94
N ASP A 237 13.96 21.50 14.47
CA ASP A 237 14.53 21.45 13.11
C ASP A 237 15.29 20.16 12.81
N SER A 238 15.93 19.58 13.82
CA SER A 238 16.68 18.34 13.71
C SER A 238 15.84 17.10 13.41
N SER A 239 14.51 17.18 13.53
CA SER A 239 13.60 16.09 13.15
C SER A 239 13.54 15.87 11.64
N PHE A 240 13.93 16.84 10.83
CA PHE A 240 13.68 16.87 9.39
C PHE A 240 14.97 16.70 8.56
N TRP A 241 14.83 16.20 7.35
CA TRP A 241 15.92 16.12 6.40
C TRP A 241 16.33 17.50 5.91
N ALA A 242 15.35 18.39 5.72
CA ALA A 242 15.57 19.79 5.43
C ALA A 242 14.34 20.60 5.85
N ASN A 243 14.55 21.85 6.21
CA ASN A 243 13.49 22.78 6.56
C ASN A 243 12.96 23.47 5.29
N HIS A 244 11.70 23.85 5.32
CA HIS A 244 11.09 24.64 4.25
C HIS A 244 10.54 25.95 4.82
N ASP A 245 9.53 25.87 5.69
CA ASP A 245 8.98 27.03 6.41
C ASP A 245 8.45 26.58 7.79
N SER A 246 7.67 27.43 8.46
CA SER A 246 7.12 27.10 9.78
C SER A 246 6.06 26.02 9.76
N LYS A 247 5.46 25.71 8.59
CA LYS A 247 4.33 24.80 8.46
C LYS A 247 4.66 23.52 7.69
N TYR A 248 5.74 23.50 6.92
CA TYR A 248 6.12 22.38 6.05
C TYR A 248 7.61 22.11 6.13
N ALA A 249 7.98 20.84 6.00
CA ALA A 249 9.37 20.39 6.03
C ALA A 249 9.55 19.13 5.18
N TYR A 250 10.82 18.83 4.87
CA TYR A 250 11.20 17.66 4.10
C TYR A 250 11.63 16.51 5.02
N MET A 251 11.10 15.32 4.75
CA MET A 251 11.54 14.07 5.39
C MET A 251 11.75 12.99 4.35
N GLY A 252 12.45 11.92 4.74
CA GLY A 252 12.69 10.75 3.91
C GLY A 252 12.58 9.45 4.71
N GLY A 253 12.20 8.40 4.01
CA GLY A 253 12.00 7.05 4.54
C GLY A 253 10.87 6.34 3.79
N THR A 254 10.77 5.03 3.97
CA THR A 254 9.57 4.28 3.56
C THR A 254 8.33 4.76 4.34
N SER A 255 8.55 5.40 5.48
CA SER A 255 7.53 6.12 6.24
C SER A 255 6.87 7.27 5.48
N MET A 256 7.52 7.84 4.47
CA MET A 256 6.99 8.91 3.65
C MET A 256 6.33 8.37 2.38
N ALA A 257 6.84 7.27 1.84
CA ALA A 257 6.24 6.58 0.70
C ALA A 257 4.88 5.95 1.04
N THR A 258 4.77 5.33 2.20
CA THR A 258 3.57 4.60 2.63
C THR A 258 2.32 5.48 2.71
N PRO A 259 2.33 6.68 3.33
CA PRO A 259 1.15 7.54 3.39
C PRO A 259 0.77 8.11 2.01
N ILE A 260 1.71 8.28 1.09
CA ILE A 260 1.39 8.65 -0.30
C ILE A 260 0.50 7.58 -0.93
N VAL A 261 0.87 6.30 -0.79
CA VAL A 261 0.05 5.19 -1.27
C VAL A 261 -1.29 5.11 -0.54
N ALA A 262 -1.31 5.36 0.77
CA ALA A 262 -2.57 5.38 1.54
C ALA A 262 -3.54 6.45 1.02
N GLY A 263 -3.05 7.61 0.67
CA GLY A 263 -3.84 8.66 0.01
C GLY A 263 -4.33 8.22 -1.37
N ASN A 264 -3.48 7.54 -2.15
CA ASN A 264 -3.90 6.97 -3.43
C ASN A 264 -4.99 5.90 -3.24
N VAL A 265 -4.91 5.07 -2.20
CA VAL A 265 -5.95 4.09 -1.87
C VAL A 265 -7.27 4.78 -1.54
N ALA A 266 -7.23 5.91 -0.84
CA ALA A 266 -8.43 6.72 -0.57
C ALA A 266 -9.07 7.24 -1.86
N GLN A 267 -8.27 7.76 -2.79
CA GLN A 267 -8.74 8.21 -4.11
C GLN A 267 -9.32 7.03 -4.92
N LEU A 268 -8.65 5.88 -4.90
CA LEU A 268 -9.09 4.67 -5.60
C LEU A 268 -10.39 4.13 -5.02
N ARG A 269 -10.52 4.09 -3.70
CA ARG A 269 -11.75 3.64 -3.03
C ARG A 269 -12.92 4.57 -3.32
N GLU A 270 -12.70 5.88 -3.28
CA GLU A 270 -13.69 6.87 -3.71
C GLU A 270 -14.16 6.60 -5.15
N HIS A 271 -13.22 6.33 -6.06
CA HIS A 271 -13.52 6.05 -7.45
C HIS A 271 -14.42 4.84 -7.63
N PHE A 272 -14.10 3.72 -6.97
CA PHE A 272 -14.93 2.51 -7.05
C PHE A 272 -16.36 2.76 -6.53
N ILE A 273 -16.47 3.46 -5.41
CA ILE A 273 -17.79 3.75 -4.82
C ILE A 273 -18.57 4.74 -5.69
N LYS A 274 -17.96 5.86 -6.06
CA LYS A 274 -18.63 6.96 -6.75
C LYS A 274 -18.85 6.69 -8.24
N ASN A 275 -17.86 6.12 -8.92
CA ASN A 275 -17.83 6.01 -10.38
C ASN A 275 -18.07 4.58 -10.89
N ARG A 276 -17.81 3.56 -10.06
CA ARG A 276 -17.96 2.16 -10.45
C ARG A 276 -19.11 1.45 -9.71
N GLY A 277 -19.77 2.10 -8.75
CA GLY A 277 -20.96 1.62 -8.09
C GLY A 277 -20.76 0.42 -7.15
N ILE A 278 -19.54 0.19 -6.66
CA ILE A 278 -19.21 -0.90 -5.74
C ILE A 278 -18.38 -0.40 -4.56
N THR A 279 -18.45 -1.13 -3.44
CA THR A 279 -17.49 -0.97 -2.33
C THR A 279 -16.36 -1.97 -2.55
N PRO A 280 -15.13 -1.50 -2.87
CA PRO A 280 -14.03 -2.41 -3.16
C PRO A 280 -13.54 -3.10 -1.89
N LYS A 281 -13.26 -4.40 -2.02
CA LYS A 281 -12.57 -5.15 -0.97
C LYS A 281 -11.10 -4.75 -0.90
N PRO A 282 -10.43 -4.96 0.25
CA PRO A 282 -8.99 -4.71 0.35
C PRO A 282 -8.16 -5.42 -0.73
N SER A 283 -8.53 -6.65 -1.08
CA SER A 283 -7.87 -7.41 -2.15
C SER A 283 -8.01 -6.75 -3.53
N LEU A 284 -9.15 -6.12 -3.83
CA LEU A 284 -9.34 -5.39 -5.08
C LEU A 284 -8.51 -4.10 -5.12
N LEU A 285 -8.47 -3.35 -4.03
CA LEU A 285 -7.64 -2.15 -3.95
C LEU A 285 -6.17 -2.49 -4.20
N LYS A 286 -5.68 -3.55 -3.58
CA LYS A 286 -4.31 -4.04 -3.78
C LYS A 286 -4.10 -4.52 -5.23
N ALA A 287 -5.01 -5.29 -5.79
CA ALA A 287 -4.92 -5.79 -7.16
C ALA A 287 -4.88 -4.63 -8.19
N ALA A 288 -5.73 -3.62 -8.00
CA ALA A 288 -5.77 -2.46 -8.89
C ALA A 288 -4.49 -1.63 -8.83
N LEU A 289 -3.93 -1.40 -7.63
CA LEU A 289 -2.64 -0.72 -7.49
C LEU A 289 -1.53 -1.48 -8.20
N ILE A 290 -1.46 -2.79 -8.04
CA ILE A 290 -0.43 -3.64 -8.63
C ILE A 290 -0.58 -3.67 -10.16
N ALA A 291 -1.78 -3.89 -10.68
CA ALA A 291 -2.02 -3.95 -12.12
C ALA A 291 -1.68 -2.62 -12.81
N GLY A 292 -1.92 -1.49 -12.14
CA GLY A 292 -1.60 -0.15 -12.65
C GLY A 292 -0.15 0.29 -12.42
N ALA A 293 0.63 -0.42 -11.62
CA ALA A 293 1.98 -0.01 -11.25
C ALA A 293 2.94 0.03 -12.46
N THR A 294 3.92 0.90 -12.38
CA THR A 294 4.95 1.07 -13.42
C THR A 294 6.23 0.37 -13.00
N ASP A 295 6.73 -0.52 -13.86
CA ASP A 295 8.09 -1.06 -13.73
C ASP A 295 9.10 0.08 -13.86
N ILE A 296 9.93 0.26 -12.84
CA ILE A 296 10.98 1.29 -12.85
C ILE A 296 12.26 0.83 -13.57
N GLY A 297 12.18 -0.25 -14.35
CA GLY A 297 13.28 -0.76 -15.16
C GLY A 297 13.98 -1.97 -14.59
N LEU A 298 13.44 -2.57 -13.50
CA LEU A 298 14.07 -3.71 -12.83
C LEU A 298 13.51 -5.06 -13.27
N GLY A 299 12.38 -5.08 -13.97
CA GLY A 299 11.72 -6.32 -14.38
C GLY A 299 11.11 -7.09 -13.21
N TYR A 300 10.65 -8.31 -13.50
CA TYR A 300 9.95 -9.17 -12.55
C TYR A 300 10.52 -10.60 -12.58
N PRO A 301 10.51 -11.31 -11.43
CA PRO A 301 10.15 -10.82 -10.10
C PRO A 301 11.25 -9.89 -9.54
N SER A 302 10.90 -9.00 -8.63
CA SER A 302 11.86 -8.09 -8.03
C SER A 302 11.56 -7.83 -6.55
N GLY A 303 12.50 -8.15 -5.69
CA GLY A 303 12.47 -7.77 -4.28
C GLY A 303 12.82 -6.29 -4.04
N ASN A 304 13.33 -5.59 -5.06
CA ASN A 304 13.71 -4.18 -4.94
C ASN A 304 12.51 -3.26 -5.15
N GLN A 305 11.67 -3.54 -6.15
CA GLN A 305 10.49 -2.72 -6.49
C GLN A 305 9.15 -3.41 -6.22
N GLY A 306 9.14 -4.71 -5.91
CA GLY A 306 7.91 -5.50 -5.94
C GLY A 306 7.29 -5.46 -7.35
N TRP A 307 6.05 -4.97 -7.43
CA TRP A 307 5.32 -4.88 -8.69
C TRP A 307 5.45 -3.51 -9.38
N GLY A 308 6.23 -2.60 -8.78
CA GLY A 308 6.55 -1.31 -9.35
C GLY A 308 6.01 -0.12 -8.57
N ARG A 309 6.21 1.07 -9.13
CA ARG A 309 5.75 2.34 -8.56
C ARG A 309 4.27 2.56 -8.86
N VAL A 310 3.50 2.95 -7.85
CA VAL A 310 2.09 3.32 -8.02
C VAL A 310 1.94 4.38 -9.11
N THR A 311 1.02 4.13 -10.02
CA THR A 311 0.64 5.02 -11.11
C THR A 311 -0.90 5.04 -11.15
N LEU A 312 -1.48 5.91 -10.35
CA LEU A 312 -2.88 5.82 -9.95
C LEU A 312 -3.87 5.89 -11.12
N ASP A 313 -3.61 6.73 -12.12
CA ASP A 313 -4.47 6.86 -13.28
C ASP A 313 -4.65 5.54 -14.05
N LYS A 314 -3.63 4.68 -14.07
CA LYS A 314 -3.72 3.35 -14.67
C LYS A 314 -4.55 2.37 -13.83
N SER A 315 -4.64 2.59 -12.53
CA SER A 315 -5.42 1.75 -11.61
C SER A 315 -6.91 2.07 -11.64
N LEU A 316 -7.31 3.24 -12.14
CA LEU A 316 -8.70 3.69 -12.08
C LEU A 316 -9.62 2.97 -13.08
N ASN A 317 -9.11 2.60 -14.25
CA ASN A 317 -9.91 2.04 -15.34
C ASN A 317 -9.76 0.52 -15.49
N VAL A 318 -9.47 -0.16 -14.40
CA VAL A 318 -9.33 -1.63 -14.42
C VAL A 318 -10.68 -2.31 -14.70
N ALA A 319 -10.65 -3.41 -15.46
CA ALA A 319 -11.67 -4.43 -15.37
C ALA A 319 -11.42 -5.23 -14.09
N PHE A 320 -12.47 -5.69 -13.39
CA PHE A 320 -12.28 -6.25 -12.07
C PHE A 320 -13.27 -7.34 -11.69
N VAL A 321 -12.85 -8.16 -10.73
CA VAL A 321 -13.69 -9.04 -9.90
C VAL A 321 -13.44 -8.66 -8.44
N ASN A 322 -14.50 -8.44 -7.66
CA ASN A 322 -14.46 -7.95 -6.29
C ASN A 322 -14.98 -9.01 -5.32
N GLU A 323 -14.26 -10.12 -5.17
CA GLU A 323 -14.62 -11.21 -4.25
C GLU A 323 -16.04 -11.76 -4.45
N THR A 324 -16.51 -11.78 -5.70
CA THR A 324 -17.87 -12.26 -6.04
C THR A 324 -17.96 -13.78 -6.14
N SER A 325 -16.82 -14.47 -6.11
CA SER A 325 -16.71 -15.93 -6.11
C SER A 325 -15.73 -16.40 -5.06
N SER A 326 -15.98 -17.57 -4.50
CA SER A 326 -15.10 -18.27 -3.57
C SER A 326 -14.86 -19.68 -4.06
N LEU A 327 -13.62 -20.16 -3.90
CA LEU A 327 -13.22 -21.46 -4.39
C LEU A 327 -12.77 -22.37 -3.25
N SER A 328 -13.22 -23.63 -3.32
CA SER A 328 -12.66 -24.75 -2.56
C SER A 328 -11.65 -25.51 -3.40
N THR A 329 -10.84 -26.34 -2.79
CA THR A 329 -9.81 -27.15 -3.48
C THR A 329 -10.35 -27.81 -4.73
N ASN A 330 -9.60 -27.73 -5.84
CA ASN A 330 -9.92 -28.25 -7.17
C ASN A 330 -11.06 -27.55 -7.92
N GLN A 331 -11.63 -26.46 -7.36
CA GLN A 331 -12.57 -25.63 -8.08
C GLN A 331 -11.84 -24.54 -8.89
N LYS A 332 -12.52 -23.99 -9.88
CA LYS A 332 -12.04 -22.89 -10.68
C LYS A 332 -13.14 -21.92 -11.06
N ALA A 333 -12.77 -20.67 -11.29
CA ALA A 333 -13.62 -19.63 -11.86
C ALA A 333 -13.00 -19.16 -13.17
N THR A 334 -13.84 -18.93 -14.18
CA THR A 334 -13.40 -18.56 -15.52
C THR A 334 -14.08 -17.27 -15.96
N TYR A 335 -13.27 -16.37 -16.51
CA TYR A 335 -13.70 -15.07 -17.02
C TYR A 335 -13.11 -14.85 -18.40
N SER A 336 -13.71 -13.92 -19.15
CA SER A 336 -13.21 -13.50 -20.46
C SER A 336 -12.85 -12.01 -20.43
N PHE A 337 -11.78 -11.66 -21.14
CA PHE A 337 -11.37 -10.29 -21.34
C PHE A 337 -10.94 -10.08 -22.78
N THR A 338 -11.48 -9.04 -23.44
CA THR A 338 -11.07 -8.70 -24.81
C THR A 338 -9.97 -7.65 -24.74
N ALA A 339 -8.77 -8.05 -25.14
CA ALA A 339 -7.59 -7.20 -25.19
C ALA A 339 -7.38 -6.58 -26.57
N GLN A 340 -6.76 -5.40 -26.58
CA GLN A 340 -6.30 -4.71 -27.78
C GLN A 340 -4.78 -4.80 -27.88
N SER A 341 -4.27 -5.01 -29.10
CA SER A 341 -2.84 -4.90 -29.37
C SER A 341 -2.36 -3.45 -29.23
N GLY A 342 -1.06 -3.27 -29.03
CA GLY A 342 -0.44 -1.94 -28.92
C GLY A 342 -0.41 -1.37 -27.51
N LYS A 343 -1.05 -2.03 -26.55
CA LYS A 343 -1.00 -1.68 -25.12
C LYS A 343 -0.67 -2.93 -24.31
N PRO A 344 0.19 -2.85 -23.29
CA PRO A 344 0.45 -3.99 -22.41
C PRO A 344 -0.83 -4.50 -21.77
N LEU A 345 -0.91 -5.83 -21.58
CA LEU A 345 -1.98 -6.47 -20.82
C LEU A 345 -1.41 -6.90 -19.47
N LYS A 346 -1.99 -6.40 -18.39
CA LYS A 346 -1.60 -6.73 -17.03
C LYS A 346 -2.80 -7.28 -16.27
N ILE A 347 -2.65 -8.47 -15.73
CA ILE A 347 -3.71 -9.16 -14.99
C ILE A 347 -3.15 -9.50 -13.60
N SER A 348 -3.80 -9.00 -12.55
CA SER A 348 -3.41 -9.21 -11.16
C SER A 348 -4.50 -9.97 -10.42
N LEU A 349 -4.13 -11.08 -9.80
CA LEU A 349 -4.95 -11.85 -8.87
C LEU A 349 -4.44 -11.59 -7.46
N VAL A 350 -5.33 -11.19 -6.56
CA VAL A 350 -5.02 -10.97 -5.13
C VAL A 350 -6.12 -11.58 -4.28
N TRP A 351 -5.74 -12.24 -3.21
CA TRP A 351 -6.69 -12.74 -2.22
C TRP A 351 -6.19 -12.48 -0.81
N SER A 352 -7.13 -12.27 0.10
CA SER A 352 -6.86 -12.15 1.53
C SER A 352 -6.75 -13.56 2.11
N ASP A 353 -5.53 -14.02 2.27
CA ASP A 353 -5.22 -15.38 2.71
C ASP A 353 -5.44 -15.55 4.22
N ALA A 354 -5.66 -16.78 4.65
CA ALA A 354 -5.75 -17.12 6.06
C ALA A 354 -4.41 -16.88 6.78
N PRO A 355 -4.44 -16.53 8.08
CA PRO A 355 -3.21 -16.37 8.86
C PRO A 355 -2.50 -17.72 9.00
N ALA A 356 -1.16 -17.69 8.91
CA ALA A 356 -0.32 -18.86 9.03
C ALA A 356 0.34 -18.94 10.41
N SER A 357 0.91 -20.12 10.72
CA SER A 357 1.82 -20.25 11.86
C SER A 357 3.09 -19.43 11.63
N THR A 358 3.59 -18.79 12.68
CA THR A 358 4.87 -18.05 12.63
C THR A 358 6.09 -18.97 12.48
N SER A 359 5.92 -20.27 12.70
CA SER A 359 6.96 -21.29 12.48
C SER A 359 6.87 -21.95 11.11
N ALA A 360 5.89 -21.60 10.26
CA ALA A 360 5.74 -22.18 8.94
C ALA A 360 6.90 -21.79 8.02
N SER A 361 7.41 -22.74 7.27
CA SER A 361 8.44 -22.50 6.24
C SER A 361 7.86 -21.84 4.98
N VAL A 362 6.56 -22.04 4.76
CA VAL A 362 5.76 -21.35 3.74
C VAL A 362 4.51 -20.84 4.44
N THR A 363 4.28 -19.52 4.38
CA THR A 363 3.17 -18.88 5.11
C THR A 363 1.89 -18.80 4.28
N LEU A 364 1.93 -19.08 2.99
CA LEU A 364 0.72 -19.22 2.19
C LEU A 364 -0.10 -20.41 2.69
N VAL A 365 -1.37 -20.17 3.02
CA VAL A 365 -2.29 -21.20 3.53
C VAL A 365 -3.19 -21.70 2.40
N ASN A 366 -3.91 -20.80 1.74
CA ASN A 366 -4.76 -21.11 0.59
C ASN A 366 -4.03 -20.73 -0.69
N ASP A 367 -3.83 -21.73 -1.54
CA ASP A 367 -3.06 -21.60 -2.78
C ASP A 367 -4.02 -21.55 -3.98
N LEU A 368 -4.15 -20.35 -4.56
CA LEU A 368 -4.85 -20.11 -5.82
C LEU A 368 -3.82 -19.84 -6.91
N ASP A 369 -4.17 -20.23 -8.13
CA ASP A 369 -3.33 -20.02 -9.31
C ASP A 369 -4.07 -19.23 -10.38
N LEU A 370 -3.38 -18.28 -11.00
CA LEU A 370 -3.84 -17.53 -12.17
C LEU A 370 -3.37 -18.21 -13.45
N VAL A 371 -4.29 -18.51 -14.36
CA VAL A 371 -3.97 -19.08 -15.67
C VAL A 371 -4.64 -18.24 -16.75
N ILE A 372 -3.85 -17.73 -17.69
CA ILE A 372 -4.32 -16.94 -18.81
C ILE A 372 -4.13 -17.72 -20.10
N THR A 373 -5.17 -17.81 -20.91
CA THR A 373 -5.09 -18.40 -22.26
C THR A 373 -5.35 -17.30 -23.28
N ALA A 374 -4.36 -17.04 -24.12
CA ALA A 374 -4.42 -16.07 -25.21
C ALA A 374 -5.31 -16.56 -26.36
N PRO A 375 -5.73 -15.68 -27.30
CA PRO A 375 -6.56 -16.06 -28.44
C PRO A 375 -5.96 -17.18 -29.29
N ASN A 376 -4.63 -17.28 -29.40
CA ASN A 376 -3.93 -18.33 -30.12
C ASN A 376 -3.71 -19.63 -29.34
N GLY A 377 -4.22 -19.70 -28.08
CA GLY A 377 -4.07 -20.85 -27.21
C GLY A 377 -2.82 -20.86 -26.34
N THR A 378 -1.94 -19.84 -26.45
CA THR A 378 -0.76 -19.71 -25.58
C THR A 378 -1.21 -19.52 -24.14
N LYS A 379 -0.60 -20.28 -23.21
CA LYS A 379 -0.90 -20.21 -21.78
C LYS A 379 0.18 -19.46 -21.01
N TYR A 380 -0.27 -18.74 -19.99
CA TYR A 380 0.59 -18.05 -19.02
C TYR A 380 0.10 -18.40 -17.62
N VAL A 381 1.01 -18.76 -16.73
CA VAL A 381 0.68 -18.97 -15.31
C VAL A 381 1.17 -17.80 -14.47
N GLY A 382 0.47 -17.50 -13.40
CA GLY A 382 0.77 -16.38 -12.52
C GLY A 382 2.18 -16.44 -11.94
N ASN A 383 2.87 -15.31 -11.97
CA ASN A 383 4.25 -15.13 -11.48
C ASN A 383 5.31 -15.98 -12.21
N ASP A 384 5.00 -16.58 -13.34
CA ASP A 384 6.00 -17.19 -14.21
C ASP A 384 6.50 -16.16 -15.21
N PHE A 385 7.67 -15.59 -14.94
CA PHE A 385 8.32 -14.59 -15.79
C PHE A 385 9.47 -15.17 -16.62
N THR A 386 9.55 -16.51 -16.69
CA THR A 386 10.55 -17.24 -17.48
C THR A 386 9.88 -17.95 -18.66
N ALA A 387 10.32 -17.66 -19.88
CA ALA A 387 9.77 -18.33 -21.05
C ALA A 387 9.90 -19.86 -20.94
N PRO A 388 8.85 -20.62 -21.30
CA PRO A 388 7.64 -20.26 -22.04
C PRO A 388 6.46 -19.72 -21.19
N TYR A 389 6.64 -19.37 -19.91
CA TYR A 389 5.65 -18.73 -19.02
C TYR A 389 4.49 -19.62 -18.57
N ASP A 390 4.60 -20.93 -18.68
CA ASP A 390 3.46 -21.84 -18.53
C ASP A 390 3.67 -23.00 -17.53
N ASN A 391 4.78 -23.02 -16.79
CA ASN A 391 5.12 -24.19 -15.98
C ASN A 391 5.72 -23.92 -14.59
N ASN A 392 6.02 -22.68 -14.23
CA ASN A 392 6.54 -22.33 -12.89
C ASN A 392 5.40 -21.83 -11.99
N TRP A 393 4.71 -22.76 -11.35
CA TRP A 393 3.59 -22.45 -10.45
C TRP A 393 4.07 -21.83 -9.14
N ASP A 394 3.36 -20.81 -8.67
CA ASP A 394 3.69 -20.10 -7.44
C ASP A 394 2.86 -20.62 -6.26
N GLY A 395 3.49 -21.30 -5.34
CA GLY A 395 2.88 -21.78 -4.08
C GLY A 395 3.28 -20.95 -2.87
N ARG A 396 3.73 -19.69 -3.04
CA ARG A 396 4.24 -18.85 -1.94
C ARG A 396 3.51 -17.53 -1.78
N ASN A 397 3.06 -16.91 -2.88
CA ASN A 397 2.47 -15.58 -2.88
C ASN A 397 0.94 -15.64 -2.96
N ASN A 398 0.26 -14.75 -2.22
CA ASN A 398 -1.16 -14.49 -2.37
C ASN A 398 -1.45 -13.34 -3.37
N VAL A 399 -0.47 -13.06 -4.21
CA VAL A 399 -0.52 -12.12 -5.33
C VAL A 399 0.07 -12.83 -6.53
N GLU A 400 -0.69 -12.96 -7.61
CA GLU A 400 -0.21 -13.53 -8.86
C GLU A 400 -0.48 -12.60 -10.04
N ASN A 401 0.53 -12.45 -10.89
CA ASN A 401 0.47 -11.54 -12.02
C ASN A 401 0.85 -12.24 -13.31
N VAL A 402 0.14 -11.88 -14.39
CA VAL A 402 0.53 -12.16 -15.76
C VAL A 402 0.65 -10.82 -16.49
N PHE A 403 1.85 -10.54 -16.99
CA PHE A 403 2.14 -9.32 -17.73
C PHE A 403 2.58 -9.66 -19.16
N ILE A 404 1.81 -9.19 -20.15
CA ILE A 404 2.08 -9.42 -21.57
C ILE A 404 2.33 -8.06 -22.21
N ASN A 405 3.59 -7.77 -22.57
CA ASN A 405 3.99 -6.46 -23.08
C ASN A 405 3.41 -6.16 -24.46
N ALA A 406 3.28 -7.19 -25.31
CA ALA A 406 2.76 -7.06 -26.67
C ALA A 406 1.65 -8.10 -26.90
N PRO A 407 0.45 -7.87 -26.32
CA PRO A 407 -0.64 -8.82 -26.45
C PRO A 407 -1.20 -8.83 -27.87
N GLN A 408 -1.69 -10.00 -28.30
CA GLN A 408 -2.57 -10.09 -29.45
C GLN A 408 -3.91 -9.46 -29.13
N SER A 409 -4.56 -8.85 -30.13
CA SER A 409 -5.98 -8.49 -30.01
C SER A 409 -6.83 -9.75 -29.99
N GLY A 410 -7.86 -9.75 -29.17
CA GLY A 410 -8.83 -10.84 -29.10
C GLY A 410 -9.22 -11.18 -27.66
N THR A 411 -9.96 -12.26 -27.53
CA THR A 411 -10.50 -12.71 -26.26
C THR A 411 -9.50 -13.61 -25.54
N TYR A 412 -9.14 -13.18 -24.33
CA TYR A 412 -8.32 -13.93 -23.37
C TYR A 412 -9.23 -14.62 -22.37
N THR A 413 -8.92 -15.85 -22.04
CA THR A 413 -9.56 -16.57 -20.94
C THR A 413 -8.74 -16.34 -19.68
N VAL A 414 -9.38 -15.85 -18.64
CA VAL A 414 -8.79 -15.59 -17.32
C VAL A 414 -9.34 -16.61 -16.35
N GLU A 415 -8.51 -17.48 -15.84
CA GLU A 415 -8.92 -18.60 -14.99
C GLU A 415 -8.23 -18.48 -13.64
N VAL A 416 -8.99 -18.63 -12.56
CA VAL A 416 -8.50 -18.75 -11.19
C VAL A 416 -8.75 -20.17 -10.74
N GLN A 417 -7.70 -20.90 -10.42
CA GLN A 417 -7.75 -22.29 -9.99
C GLN A 417 -7.39 -22.39 -8.50
N ALA A 418 -8.15 -23.16 -7.74
CA ALA A 418 -7.82 -23.46 -6.35
C ALA A 418 -7.03 -24.78 -6.29
N TYR A 419 -5.72 -24.67 -6.14
CA TYR A 419 -4.85 -25.83 -6.02
C TYR A 419 -5.01 -26.53 -4.68
N ASN A 420 -4.91 -25.77 -3.58
CA ASN A 420 -5.07 -26.30 -2.23
C ASN A 420 -5.61 -25.20 -1.31
N VAL A 421 -6.83 -25.40 -0.81
CA VAL A 421 -7.54 -24.41 0.01
C VAL A 421 -7.99 -25.07 1.34
N PRO A 422 -7.06 -25.31 2.26
CA PRO A 422 -7.38 -26.01 3.52
C PRO A 422 -8.25 -25.18 4.47
N GLN A 423 -8.24 -23.86 4.35
CA GLN A 423 -9.08 -22.95 5.14
C GLN A 423 -9.99 -22.11 4.20
N GLY A 424 -10.79 -22.84 3.45
CA GLY A 424 -11.68 -22.23 2.46
C GLY A 424 -13.15 -22.18 2.91
N PRO A 425 -14.03 -21.77 1.94
CA PRO A 425 -13.66 -21.35 0.59
C PRO A 425 -12.87 -20.04 0.59
N GLN A 426 -12.05 -19.81 -0.45
CA GLN A 426 -11.24 -18.62 -0.61
C GLN A 426 -11.84 -17.69 -1.67
N ALA A 427 -12.22 -16.49 -1.25
CA ALA A 427 -12.60 -15.41 -2.15
C ALA A 427 -11.35 -14.71 -2.71
N PHE A 428 -11.49 -14.05 -3.84
CA PHE A 428 -10.39 -13.39 -4.54
C PHE A 428 -10.86 -12.17 -5.33
N SER A 429 -9.93 -11.31 -5.68
CA SER A 429 -10.13 -10.19 -6.59
C SER A 429 -9.20 -10.29 -7.80
N LEU A 430 -9.69 -9.80 -8.93
CA LEU A 430 -8.93 -9.61 -10.16
C LEU A 430 -8.94 -8.14 -10.54
N ALA A 431 -7.83 -7.67 -11.09
CA ALA A 431 -7.75 -6.37 -11.75
C ALA A 431 -7.00 -6.51 -13.07
N ILE A 432 -7.54 -5.95 -14.15
CA ILE A 432 -7.00 -6.07 -15.51
C ILE A 432 -6.81 -4.68 -16.08
N VAL A 433 -5.62 -4.41 -16.57
CA VAL A 433 -5.22 -3.18 -17.30
C VAL A 433 -4.80 -3.56 -18.72
N ASN A 434 -5.36 -2.83 -19.70
CA ASN A 434 -4.92 -2.94 -21.11
C ASN A 434 -5.02 -1.61 -21.85
#